data_7915d80f810490871cc5cec7c5e0d57d
#
_entry.id   7915d80f810490871cc5cec7c5e0d57d
#
_cell.length_a   1.000
_cell.length_b   1.000
_cell.length_c   1.000
_cell.angle_alpha   90.00
_cell.angle_beta   90.00
_cell.angle_gamma   90.00
#
_symmetry.space_group_name_H-M   'P 1'
#
loop_
_entity.id
_entity.type
_entity.pdbx_description
1 polymer ?
#
loop_
_entity_poly.entity_id
_entity_poly.type
_entity_poly.pdbx_seq_one_letter_code
_entity_poly.pdbx_strand_id
1 'polypeptide(L)'
;MVDKRTSQATRKKQQPITEKNALSVDMWRFYLMWSVVLLCFLALVSRAFYVQVINKDFLQNKANANILRTEKVKAMRGVIYDRHGVPLAISTPVMKVVIDPRDYFETKKLFDEITAELAKDPHNRKLKRQLPDKNLNLDELADAVGIDRAELKKKMNDKPRSRYLVLQKEIPPQQAELIAKREFQAVYTEKNYKRYYPQPQPNAQIIGLTNSEGTGIEGLEMQLNSALSGHDGEQQIVRDKKGNRFKDPEVIKEVEAGENITLSIDSRLQYILYRELTAAGVANNARSATAIAVDVKTGEILAMTSWPSYNPNDKKSLTNKDAMRNRGAVDSFEPGSTMKPLTVAMALESGKYTANSIVNTSPGSMRIGNHTIRDTHNYGVLTLGGIIQKSSNVGVAKIALSLPYATLPTFYKRVGMGQRSAVKFPGESAGLILPPSKWNVSEVGTMAYGYGLNATVLQIADAYAMIANKGRKVPLSLYKLEQPPKGEQIVDPKIAEQVLLMMEAVTLPGGTAQQANIPGYRVAGKTGTAHKLRADRKGYSDSEYRALFAGMAPVSDPRLAMVIVVENPKGQYYGGLVAAPVFARVMQESLRLMNVPLDKPLDTPKIQ
;
A
#
# COMPACT_ATOMS: atom_id res chain seq x y z
N MET A 1 -1.33 106.31 -87.30
CA MET A 1 -0.10 106.75 -88.02
C MET A 1 0.75 105.43 -88.16
N VAL A 2 0.73 104.89 -89.32
CA VAL A 2 1.84 104.77 -90.25
C VAL A 2 2.94 103.87 -89.65
N ASP A 3 3.40 102.80 -90.25
CA ASP A 3 3.53 102.47 -91.66
C ASP A 3 3.94 100.98 -91.88
N LYS A 4 3.53 100.56 -92.99
CA LYS A 4 3.89 99.39 -93.75
C LYS A 4 5.40 99.12 -93.87
N ARG A 5 5.78 97.84 -93.95
CA ARG A 5 6.50 97.28 -95.13
C ARG A 5 6.80 95.75 -94.93
N THR A 6 6.11 95.01 -95.66
CA THR A 6 6.49 93.95 -96.63
C THR A 6 7.96 93.49 -96.68
N SER A 7 8.17 92.24 -96.58
CA SER A 7 9.16 91.51 -97.39
C SER A 7 8.85 90.02 -97.49
N GLN A 8 8.79 89.59 -98.71
CA GLN A 8 8.69 88.20 -99.17
C GLN A 8 9.92 87.39 -98.75
N ALA A 9 9.74 86.11 -98.47
CA ALA A 9 10.60 85.15 -99.10
C ALA A 9 10.29 83.67 -98.71
N THR A 10 10.12 82.96 -99.70
CA THR A 10 10.46 81.56 -99.99
C THR A 10 9.86 80.45 -99.11
N ARG A 11 8.85 79.82 -99.68
CA ARG A 11 8.40 78.47 -99.41
C ARG A 11 9.54 77.42 -99.60
N LYS A 12 10.00 76.76 -98.54
CA LYS A 12 10.65 75.47 -98.65
C LYS A 12 9.61 74.40 -98.33
N LYS A 13 9.37 73.53 -99.29
CA LYS A 13 8.56 72.35 -99.19
C LYS A 13 9.10 71.46 -98.07
N GLN A 14 8.33 71.24 -97.01
CA GLN A 14 8.55 70.16 -96.08
C GLN A 14 7.99 68.87 -96.70
N GLN A 15 8.83 67.90 -96.85
CA GLN A 15 8.48 66.52 -97.16
C GLN A 15 7.79 65.90 -95.92
N PRO A 16 6.76 65.02 -96.09
CA PRO A 16 6.11 64.36 -95.00
C PRO A 16 7.07 63.34 -94.38
N ILE A 17 7.26 63.45 -93.05
CA ILE A 17 7.93 62.44 -92.26
C ILE A 17 7.03 61.18 -92.27
N THR A 18 7.45 60.19 -92.99
CA THR A 18 6.87 58.84 -92.91
C THR A 18 7.10 58.27 -91.53
N GLU A 19 6.05 58.13 -90.73
CA GLU A 19 5.99 57.22 -89.59
C GLU A 19 6.19 55.84 -90.09
N LYS A 20 7.41 55.33 -89.94
CA LYS A 20 7.71 53.90 -89.98
C LYS A 20 8.71 53.56 -88.87
N ASN A 21 8.18 53.26 -87.66
CA ASN A 21 8.75 52.29 -86.73
C ASN A 21 7.76 52.04 -85.57
N ALA A 22 6.53 51.62 -85.90
CA ALA A 22 5.76 50.82 -84.98
C ALA A 22 6.39 49.45 -84.98
N LEU A 23 6.98 49.01 -83.82
CA LEU A 23 7.44 47.67 -83.60
C LEU A 23 6.28 46.71 -83.89
N SER A 24 6.26 46.09 -85.06
CA SER A 24 5.37 45.00 -85.35
C SER A 24 5.82 43.81 -84.50
N VAL A 25 5.26 43.72 -83.28
CA VAL A 25 5.40 42.49 -82.48
C VAL A 25 4.69 41.42 -83.26
N ASP A 26 5.44 40.47 -83.78
CA ASP A 26 4.89 39.29 -84.47
C ASP A 26 3.82 38.69 -83.57
N MET A 27 2.56 38.72 -83.95
CA MET A 27 1.42 38.27 -83.14
C MET A 27 1.60 36.84 -82.67
N TRP A 28 2.33 35.99 -83.41
CA TRP A 28 2.63 34.63 -83.00
C TRP A 28 3.55 34.55 -81.74
N ARG A 29 4.49 35.51 -81.55
CA ARG A 29 5.35 35.61 -80.35
C ARG A 29 4.55 36.04 -79.15
N PHE A 30 3.56 36.92 -79.33
CA PHE A 30 2.61 37.32 -78.28
C PHE A 30 1.76 36.13 -77.85
N TYR A 31 1.20 35.36 -78.79
CA TYR A 31 0.44 34.16 -78.46
C TYR A 31 1.32 33.07 -77.84
N LEU A 32 2.55 32.89 -78.26
CA LEU A 32 3.49 31.96 -77.69
C LEU A 32 3.80 32.35 -76.23
N MET A 33 4.07 33.63 -75.93
CA MET A 33 4.32 34.10 -74.60
C MET A 33 3.10 33.86 -73.69
N TRP A 34 1.90 34.19 -74.15
CA TRP A 34 0.67 33.94 -73.41
C TRP A 34 0.38 32.44 -73.24
N SER A 35 0.68 31.62 -74.19
CA SER A 35 0.57 30.18 -74.08
C SER A 35 1.51 29.63 -73.03
N VAL A 36 2.75 30.10 -72.92
CA VAL A 36 3.70 29.71 -71.89
C VAL A 36 3.22 30.17 -70.53
N VAL A 37 2.73 31.41 -70.37
CA VAL A 37 2.16 31.95 -69.12
C VAL A 37 0.94 31.11 -68.70
N LEU A 38 0.04 30.82 -69.63
CA LEU A 38 -1.13 29.96 -69.37
C LEU A 38 -0.74 28.56 -68.96
N LEU A 39 0.26 27.94 -69.60
CA LEU A 39 0.75 26.63 -69.27
C LEU A 39 1.40 26.57 -67.87
N CYS A 40 2.20 27.62 -67.51
CA CYS A 40 2.73 27.79 -66.16
C CYS A 40 1.61 27.99 -65.13
N PHE A 41 0.59 28.78 -65.47
CA PHE A 41 -0.55 28.98 -64.58
C PHE A 41 -1.32 27.65 -64.35
N LEU A 42 -1.61 26.91 -65.40
CA LEU A 42 -2.26 25.61 -65.34
C LEU A 42 -1.42 24.59 -64.53
N ALA A 43 -0.09 24.60 -64.70
CA ALA A 43 0.80 23.77 -63.90
C ALA A 43 0.76 24.13 -62.41
N LEU A 44 0.73 25.42 -62.08
CA LEU A 44 0.58 25.91 -60.69
C LEU A 44 -0.77 25.51 -60.10
N VAL A 45 -1.87 25.70 -60.85
CA VAL A 45 -3.22 25.30 -60.42
C VAL A 45 -3.31 23.78 -60.21
N SER A 46 -2.79 23.02 -61.16
CA SER A 46 -2.73 21.55 -61.07
C SER A 46 -1.91 21.11 -59.85
N ARG A 47 -0.76 21.76 -59.61
CA ARG A 47 0.06 21.51 -58.44
C ARG A 47 -0.64 21.88 -57.12
N ALA A 48 -1.33 23.04 -57.12
CA ALA A 48 -2.12 23.46 -55.98
C ALA A 48 -3.25 22.46 -55.67
N PHE A 49 -3.98 22.05 -56.72
CA PHE A 49 -5.03 21.02 -56.59
C PHE A 49 -4.48 19.69 -56.12
N TYR A 50 -3.36 19.23 -56.65
CA TYR A 50 -2.69 17.98 -56.21
C TYR A 50 -2.31 18.04 -54.72
N VAL A 51 -1.73 19.16 -54.26
CA VAL A 51 -1.29 19.33 -52.86
C VAL A 51 -2.49 19.54 -51.93
N GLN A 52 -3.51 20.30 -52.34
CA GLN A 52 -4.63 20.68 -51.46
C GLN A 52 -5.78 19.65 -51.42
N VAL A 53 -5.94 18.86 -52.51
CA VAL A 53 -7.04 17.89 -52.63
C VAL A 53 -6.52 16.45 -52.58
N ILE A 54 -5.60 16.09 -53.45
CA ILE A 54 -5.15 14.68 -53.61
C ILE A 54 -4.21 14.28 -52.46
N ASN A 55 -3.24 15.11 -52.11
CA ASN A 55 -2.25 14.81 -51.06
C ASN A 55 -2.57 15.46 -49.70
N LYS A 56 -3.74 16.06 -49.54
CA LYS A 56 -4.13 16.73 -48.31
C LYS A 56 -3.97 15.84 -47.10
N ASP A 57 -4.57 14.66 -47.13
CA ASP A 57 -4.58 13.75 -45.97
C ASP A 57 -3.16 13.20 -45.66
N PHE A 58 -2.38 12.91 -46.67
CA PHE A 58 -0.99 12.48 -46.48
C PHE A 58 -0.12 13.56 -45.85
N LEU A 59 -0.25 14.80 -46.34
CA LEU A 59 0.52 15.94 -45.82
C LEU A 59 0.06 16.35 -44.43
N GLN A 60 -1.25 16.31 -44.14
CA GLN A 60 -1.80 16.54 -42.82
C GLN A 60 -1.36 15.47 -41.85
N ASN A 61 -1.45 14.20 -42.23
CA ASN A 61 -0.99 13.08 -41.38
C ASN A 61 0.52 13.16 -41.10
N LYS A 62 1.33 13.53 -42.10
CA LYS A 62 2.77 13.74 -41.92
C LYS A 62 3.10 14.97 -41.05
N ALA A 63 2.34 16.03 -41.16
CA ALA A 63 2.45 17.21 -40.29
C ALA A 63 2.01 16.85 -38.86
N ASN A 64 0.86 16.20 -38.71
CA ASN A 64 0.32 15.77 -37.43
C ASN A 64 1.25 14.78 -36.71
N ALA A 65 1.83 13.82 -37.42
CA ALA A 65 2.80 12.88 -36.84
C ALA A 65 4.07 13.55 -36.27
N ASN A 66 4.41 14.74 -36.76
CA ASN A 66 5.56 15.49 -36.27
C ASN A 66 5.22 16.51 -35.17
N ILE A 67 3.96 16.92 -35.06
CA ILE A 67 3.51 18.02 -34.20
C ILE A 67 2.63 17.52 -33.07
N LEU A 68 1.80 16.48 -33.31
CA LEU A 68 0.91 15.88 -32.31
C LEU A 68 1.65 14.82 -31.49
N ARG A 69 1.58 14.94 -30.17
CA ARG A 69 2.08 13.92 -29.25
C ARG A 69 0.99 13.54 -28.27
N THR A 70 0.76 12.25 -28.09
CA THR A 70 -0.09 11.74 -27.03
C THR A 70 0.73 11.62 -25.77
N GLU A 71 0.33 12.35 -24.74
CA GLU A 71 0.88 12.23 -23.38
C GLU A 71 -0.10 11.45 -22.50
N LYS A 72 0.42 10.53 -21.72
CA LYS A 72 -0.34 9.85 -20.67
C LYS A 72 -0.45 10.74 -19.45
N VAL A 73 -1.67 10.94 -18.97
CA VAL A 73 -1.95 11.65 -17.73
C VAL A 73 -2.13 10.62 -16.63
N LYS A 74 -1.22 10.61 -15.66
CA LYS A 74 -1.28 9.67 -14.55
C LYS A 74 -2.50 9.89 -13.69
N ALA A 75 -3.23 8.80 -13.39
CA ALA A 75 -4.31 8.80 -12.42
C ALA A 75 -3.76 9.00 -11.00
N MET A 76 -4.49 9.75 -10.18
CA MET A 76 -4.19 9.84 -8.77
C MET A 76 -4.65 8.56 -8.07
N ARG A 77 -3.72 7.87 -7.39
CA ARG A 77 -4.05 6.68 -6.61
C ARG A 77 -4.94 7.03 -5.43
N GLY A 78 -6.01 6.28 -5.21
CA GLY A 78 -6.99 6.47 -4.16
C GLY A 78 -6.37 6.51 -2.76
N VAL A 79 -7.00 7.22 -1.86
CA VAL A 79 -6.56 7.37 -0.46
C VAL A 79 -7.02 6.18 0.36
N ILE A 80 -6.17 5.70 1.25
CA ILE A 80 -6.56 4.73 2.28
C ILE A 80 -6.77 5.50 3.58
N TYR A 81 -7.97 5.42 4.13
CA TYR A 81 -8.37 6.06 5.37
C TYR A 81 -8.52 5.06 6.51
N ASP A 82 -8.33 5.54 7.75
CA ASP A 82 -8.82 4.83 8.93
C ASP A 82 -10.35 4.97 9.04
N ARG A 83 -10.96 4.34 10.08
CA ARG A 83 -12.40 4.37 10.30
C ARG A 83 -12.97 5.76 10.58
N HIS A 84 -12.16 6.73 10.96
CA HIS A 84 -12.51 8.11 11.29
C HIS A 84 -12.17 9.10 10.17
N GLY A 85 -11.70 8.62 9.01
CA GLY A 85 -11.31 9.46 7.87
C GLY A 85 -9.90 10.03 7.98
N VAL A 86 -9.08 9.52 8.91
CA VAL A 86 -7.66 9.91 8.99
C VAL A 86 -6.89 9.21 7.87
N PRO A 87 -6.14 9.92 7.04
CA PRO A 87 -5.41 9.31 5.93
C PRO A 87 -4.23 8.48 6.44
N LEU A 88 -4.16 7.22 5.99
CA LEU A 88 -3.09 6.26 6.26
C LEU A 88 -2.13 6.13 5.07
N ALA A 89 -2.62 6.33 3.85
CA ALA A 89 -1.82 6.40 2.63
C ALA A 89 -2.44 7.40 1.66
N ILE A 90 -1.65 8.38 1.21
CA ILE A 90 -2.07 9.44 0.28
C ILE A 90 -1.12 9.53 -0.91
N SER A 91 -1.60 10.11 -2.01
CA SER A 91 -0.77 10.44 -3.17
C SER A 91 -0.51 11.94 -3.19
N THR A 92 0.75 12.33 -2.99
CA THR A 92 1.16 13.74 -3.07
C THR A 92 1.61 14.08 -4.49
N PRO A 93 1.21 15.23 -5.05
CA PRO A 93 1.66 15.64 -6.37
C PRO A 93 3.16 15.93 -6.35
N VAL A 94 3.86 15.40 -7.32
CA VAL A 94 5.27 15.66 -7.60
C VAL A 94 5.44 15.85 -9.09
N MET A 95 6.59 16.38 -9.50
CA MET A 95 6.91 16.54 -10.91
C MET A 95 8.08 15.64 -11.31
N LYS A 96 8.04 15.16 -12.52
CA LYS A 96 9.11 14.44 -13.19
C LYS A 96 9.80 15.38 -14.14
N VAL A 97 11.12 15.47 -14.11
CA VAL A 97 11.92 16.22 -15.08
C VAL A 97 12.41 15.29 -16.15
N VAL A 98 12.12 15.63 -17.38
CA VAL A 98 12.44 14.84 -18.57
C VAL A 98 13.21 15.71 -19.56
N ILE A 99 14.18 15.10 -20.25
CA ILE A 99 14.89 15.73 -21.37
C ILE A 99 14.73 14.85 -22.62
N ASP A 100 14.72 15.50 -23.79
CA ASP A 100 14.88 14.84 -25.11
C ASP A 100 16.36 14.97 -25.52
N PRO A 101 17.21 13.94 -25.30
CA PRO A 101 18.63 14.00 -25.65
C PRO A 101 18.88 14.25 -27.12
N ARG A 102 18.05 13.67 -27.99
CA ARG A 102 18.21 13.84 -29.44
C ARG A 102 18.05 15.31 -29.84
N ASP A 103 16.97 15.94 -29.41
CA ASP A 103 16.71 17.35 -29.69
C ASP A 103 17.80 18.27 -29.10
N TYR A 104 18.25 17.95 -27.88
CA TYR A 104 19.35 18.66 -27.25
C TYR A 104 20.63 18.60 -28.08
N PHE A 105 21.07 17.40 -28.51
CA PHE A 105 22.32 17.25 -29.26
C PHE A 105 22.23 17.82 -30.69
N GLU A 106 21.07 17.71 -31.36
CA GLU A 106 20.83 18.32 -32.68
C GLU A 106 20.90 19.86 -32.56
N THR A 107 20.29 20.44 -31.53
CA THR A 107 20.33 21.89 -31.27
C THR A 107 21.72 22.38 -30.85
N LYS A 108 22.42 21.60 -30.01
CA LYS A 108 23.78 21.92 -29.56
C LYS A 108 24.74 21.95 -30.74
N LYS A 109 24.67 20.99 -31.65
CA LYS A 109 25.47 20.95 -32.89
C LYS A 109 25.23 22.19 -33.75
N LEU A 110 23.97 22.56 -33.96
CA LEU A 110 23.60 23.77 -34.71
C LEU A 110 24.15 25.04 -34.03
N PHE A 111 24.05 25.12 -32.71
CA PHE A 111 24.60 26.24 -31.93
C PHE A 111 26.12 26.37 -32.11
N ASP A 112 26.83 25.25 -32.04
CA ASP A 112 28.30 25.23 -32.18
C ASP A 112 28.71 25.61 -33.61
N GLU A 113 28.00 25.15 -34.65
CA GLU A 113 28.22 25.53 -36.06
C GLU A 113 28.01 27.03 -36.27
N ILE A 114 26.87 27.57 -35.83
CA ILE A 114 26.56 29.03 -35.96
C ILE A 114 27.58 29.86 -35.17
N THR A 115 27.98 29.44 -33.99
CA THR A 115 28.95 30.15 -33.17
C THR A 115 30.35 30.18 -33.81
N ALA A 116 30.75 29.07 -34.44
CA ALA A 116 31.99 29.00 -35.21
C ALA A 116 31.99 29.92 -36.45
N GLU A 117 30.84 30.05 -37.14
CA GLU A 117 30.70 30.99 -38.25
C GLU A 117 30.65 32.44 -37.78
N LEU A 118 29.97 32.76 -36.68
CA LEU A 118 29.95 34.10 -36.06
C LEU A 118 31.32 34.53 -35.55
N ALA A 119 32.18 33.59 -35.17
CA ALA A 119 33.57 33.90 -34.82
C ALA A 119 34.38 34.46 -36.03
N LYS A 120 34.01 34.06 -37.27
CA LYS A 120 34.62 34.55 -38.51
C LYS A 120 33.99 35.89 -39.00
N ASP A 121 32.66 36.07 -38.79
CA ASP A 121 31.94 37.31 -39.13
C ASP A 121 31.02 37.70 -37.94
N PRO A 122 31.55 38.46 -36.96
CA PRO A 122 30.84 38.85 -35.75
C PRO A 122 29.64 39.76 -35.95
N HIS A 123 29.53 40.40 -37.12
CA HIS A 123 28.45 41.37 -37.45
C HIS A 123 27.30 40.76 -38.27
N ASN A 124 27.34 39.46 -38.57
CA ASN A 124 26.32 38.80 -39.37
C ASN A 124 24.98 38.70 -38.61
N ARG A 125 24.09 39.64 -38.87
CA ARG A 125 22.77 39.74 -38.24
C ARG A 125 21.85 38.53 -38.58
N LYS A 126 22.06 37.89 -39.74
CA LYS A 126 21.30 36.69 -40.14
C LYS A 126 21.63 35.49 -39.26
N LEU A 127 22.91 35.22 -39.01
CA LEU A 127 23.37 34.15 -38.16
C LEU A 127 22.98 34.36 -36.69
N LYS A 128 23.08 35.59 -36.18
CA LYS A 128 22.64 35.92 -34.82
C LYS A 128 21.15 35.61 -34.56
N ARG A 129 20.29 35.79 -35.57
CA ARG A 129 18.84 35.49 -35.49
C ARG A 129 18.54 33.96 -35.52
N GLN A 130 19.52 33.15 -35.88
CA GLN A 130 19.36 31.68 -35.95
C GLN A 130 19.89 30.98 -34.71
N LEU A 131 20.55 31.71 -33.79
CA LEU A 131 20.96 31.14 -32.51
C LEU A 131 19.75 30.62 -31.72
N PRO A 132 19.83 29.44 -31.10
CA PRO A 132 18.82 28.98 -30.18
C PRO A 132 18.63 29.94 -29.00
N ASP A 133 17.36 30.26 -28.69
CA ASP A 133 17.02 31.16 -27.59
C ASP A 133 17.08 30.47 -26.21
N LYS A 134 17.14 29.15 -26.18
CA LYS A 134 17.06 28.35 -24.95
C LYS A 134 18.42 28.02 -24.36
N ASN A 135 18.41 27.79 -23.04
CA ASN A 135 19.63 27.47 -22.29
C ASN A 135 20.14 26.04 -22.61
N LEU A 136 21.38 25.95 -23.11
CA LEU A 136 22.09 24.71 -23.46
C LEU A 136 23.09 24.24 -22.38
N ASN A 137 23.11 24.89 -21.20
CA ASN A 137 24.06 24.58 -20.14
C ASN A 137 23.64 23.37 -19.33
N LEU A 138 24.26 22.20 -19.61
CA LEU A 138 24.00 20.94 -18.86
C LEU A 138 24.47 21.01 -17.42
N ASP A 139 25.51 21.77 -17.10
CA ASP A 139 25.99 21.86 -15.73
C ASP A 139 25.01 22.64 -14.86
N GLU A 140 24.43 23.71 -15.40
CA GLU A 140 23.36 24.46 -14.74
C GLU A 140 22.06 23.63 -14.62
N LEU A 141 21.75 22.82 -15.62
CA LEU A 141 20.62 21.87 -15.55
C LEU A 141 20.86 20.83 -14.46
N ALA A 142 22.05 20.26 -14.38
CA ALA A 142 22.42 19.30 -13.35
C ALA A 142 22.21 19.87 -11.94
N ASP A 143 22.71 21.09 -11.72
CA ASP A 143 22.55 21.81 -10.45
C ASP A 143 21.08 22.11 -10.12
N ALA A 144 20.31 22.54 -11.12
CA ALA A 144 18.88 22.85 -10.94
C ALA A 144 18.03 21.60 -10.60
N VAL A 145 18.38 20.46 -11.19
CA VAL A 145 17.69 19.18 -10.98
C VAL A 145 18.20 18.43 -9.75
N GLY A 146 19.41 18.79 -9.25
CA GLY A 146 20.04 18.11 -8.12
C GLY A 146 20.68 16.77 -8.48
N ILE A 147 21.27 16.68 -9.68
CA ILE A 147 21.98 15.49 -10.17
C ILE A 147 23.46 15.85 -10.31
N ASP A 148 24.34 14.88 -10.06
CA ASP A 148 25.77 15.07 -10.34
C ASP A 148 26.01 15.36 -11.82
N ARG A 149 26.89 16.35 -12.11
CA ARG A 149 27.15 16.83 -13.47
C ARG A 149 27.76 15.75 -14.37
N ALA A 150 28.62 14.90 -13.84
CA ALA A 150 29.23 13.81 -14.58
C ALA A 150 28.20 12.69 -14.83
N GLU A 151 27.33 12.42 -13.87
CA GLU A 151 26.22 11.47 -14.01
C GLU A 151 25.24 11.93 -15.10
N LEU A 152 24.84 13.21 -15.14
CA LEU A 152 23.96 13.75 -16.16
C LEU A 152 24.58 13.60 -17.55
N LYS A 153 25.84 14.04 -17.73
CA LYS A 153 26.57 13.92 -19.01
C LYS A 153 26.66 12.46 -19.47
N LYS A 154 26.94 11.54 -18.55
CA LYS A 154 26.96 10.10 -18.85
C LYS A 154 25.61 9.59 -19.30
N LYS A 155 24.53 9.86 -18.58
CA LYS A 155 23.16 9.46 -18.96
C LYS A 155 22.75 9.99 -20.33
N MET A 156 23.14 11.22 -20.68
CA MET A 156 22.88 11.83 -21.99
C MET A 156 23.68 11.13 -23.10
N ASN A 157 24.96 10.87 -22.88
CA ASN A 157 25.84 10.23 -23.84
C ASN A 157 25.52 8.73 -24.06
N ASP A 158 25.02 8.03 -23.03
CA ASP A 158 24.60 6.63 -23.13
C ASP A 158 23.35 6.47 -24.03
N LYS A 159 22.52 7.53 -24.15
CA LYS A 159 21.25 7.50 -24.91
C LYS A 159 21.07 8.73 -25.82
N PRO A 160 22.01 9.05 -26.73
CA PRO A 160 21.99 10.31 -27.49
C PRO A 160 20.85 10.43 -28.50
N ARG A 161 20.26 9.30 -28.90
CA ARG A 161 19.12 9.25 -29.86
C ARG A 161 17.76 9.11 -29.18
N SER A 162 17.72 9.02 -27.86
CA SER A 162 16.48 8.93 -27.10
C SER A 162 15.71 10.24 -27.19
N ARG A 163 14.39 10.14 -27.30
CA ARG A 163 13.48 11.30 -27.20
C ARG A 163 12.88 11.45 -25.81
N TYR A 164 13.20 10.54 -24.89
CA TYR A 164 12.66 10.53 -23.54
C TYR A 164 13.70 9.97 -22.56
N LEU A 165 14.23 10.84 -21.73
CA LEU A 165 15.15 10.47 -20.66
C LEU A 165 14.73 11.16 -19.36
N VAL A 166 14.35 10.37 -18.36
CA VAL A 166 13.98 10.90 -17.05
C VAL A 166 15.24 11.26 -16.27
N LEU A 167 15.34 12.53 -15.90
CA LEU A 167 16.45 13.06 -15.09
C LEU A 167 16.15 12.89 -13.60
N GLN A 168 14.94 13.30 -13.16
CA GLN A 168 14.49 13.17 -11.79
C GLN A 168 12.99 12.82 -11.75
N LYS A 169 12.60 11.91 -10.85
CA LYS A 169 11.23 11.39 -10.80
C LYS A 169 10.30 12.12 -9.83
N GLU A 170 10.84 12.74 -8.80
CA GLU A 170 10.08 13.19 -7.63
C GLU A 170 10.62 14.53 -7.13
N ILE A 171 10.35 15.63 -7.86
CA ILE A 171 10.67 16.97 -7.38
C ILE A 171 9.40 17.71 -6.96
N PRO A 172 9.48 18.63 -5.98
CA PRO A 172 8.38 19.49 -5.62
C PRO A 172 7.88 20.34 -6.81
N PRO A 173 6.58 20.60 -6.94
CA PRO A 173 6.04 21.44 -8.02
C PRO A 173 6.72 22.82 -8.13
N GLN A 174 7.03 23.47 -6.98
CA GLN A 174 7.71 24.76 -6.95
C GLN A 174 9.11 24.70 -7.57
N GLN A 175 9.87 23.63 -7.31
CA GLN A 175 11.18 23.43 -7.93
C GLN A 175 11.05 23.19 -9.44
N ALA A 176 10.03 22.45 -9.86
CA ALA A 176 9.75 22.22 -11.29
C ALA A 176 9.44 23.54 -12.03
N GLU A 177 8.69 24.44 -11.42
CA GLU A 177 8.42 25.78 -11.97
C GLU A 177 9.72 26.61 -12.13
N LEU A 178 10.63 26.54 -11.15
CA LEU A 178 11.92 27.22 -11.25
C LEU A 178 12.79 26.68 -12.38
N ILE A 179 12.75 25.36 -12.60
CA ILE A 179 13.45 24.71 -13.73
C ILE A 179 12.81 25.15 -15.06
N ALA A 180 11.48 25.18 -15.15
CA ALA A 180 10.77 25.59 -16.35
C ALA A 180 11.07 27.07 -16.73
N LYS A 181 11.18 27.97 -15.73
CA LYS A 181 11.53 29.38 -15.93
C LYS A 181 12.94 29.61 -16.50
N ARG A 182 13.86 28.64 -16.35
CA ARG A 182 15.22 28.72 -16.91
C ARG A 182 15.30 28.32 -18.38
N GLU A 183 14.19 27.89 -18.96
CA GLU A 183 14.03 27.58 -20.39
C GLU A 183 15.15 26.68 -20.97
N PHE A 184 15.52 25.63 -20.25
CA PHE A 184 16.51 24.66 -20.75
C PHE A 184 16.04 24.00 -22.05
N GLN A 185 16.96 23.86 -23.02
CA GLN A 185 16.67 23.20 -24.29
C GLN A 185 16.25 21.75 -24.09
N ALA A 186 15.14 21.38 -24.73
CA ALA A 186 14.60 20.01 -24.73
C ALA A 186 14.22 19.44 -23.35
N VAL A 187 14.13 20.29 -22.32
CA VAL A 187 13.71 19.91 -20.96
C VAL A 187 12.26 20.27 -20.74
N TYR A 188 11.51 19.36 -20.14
CA TYR A 188 10.11 19.58 -19.77
C TYR A 188 9.75 18.83 -18.49
N THR A 189 8.65 19.21 -17.88
CA THR A 189 8.17 18.60 -16.64
C THR A 189 6.83 17.91 -16.87
N GLU A 190 6.65 16.73 -16.24
CA GLU A 190 5.42 15.95 -16.27
C GLU A 190 4.85 15.80 -14.87
N LYS A 191 3.53 15.87 -14.73
CA LYS A 191 2.87 15.57 -13.45
C LYS A 191 3.07 14.11 -13.09
N ASN A 192 3.37 13.85 -11.84
CA ASN A 192 3.48 12.52 -11.26
C ASN A 192 2.98 12.55 -9.82
N TYR A 193 2.84 11.39 -9.20
CA TYR A 193 2.42 11.26 -7.81
C TYR A 193 3.42 10.42 -7.05
N LYS A 194 3.67 10.82 -5.79
CA LYS A 194 4.43 10.05 -4.82
C LYS A 194 3.51 9.53 -3.74
N ARG A 195 3.56 8.23 -3.47
CA ARG A 195 2.82 7.66 -2.36
C ARG A 195 3.49 8.04 -1.05
N TYR A 196 2.70 8.51 -0.09
CA TYR A 196 3.14 8.94 1.23
C TYR A 196 2.28 8.32 2.32
N TYR A 197 2.92 7.89 3.41
CA TYR A 197 2.30 7.19 4.53
C TYR A 197 2.49 8.04 5.80
N PRO A 198 1.45 8.80 6.25
CA PRO A 198 1.57 9.76 7.37
C PRO A 198 1.96 9.15 8.70
N GLN A 199 1.49 7.93 8.99
CA GLN A 199 1.79 7.17 10.21
C GLN A 199 2.48 5.85 9.84
N PRO A 200 3.77 5.90 9.46
CA PRO A 200 4.37 4.79 8.76
C PRO A 200 4.47 3.51 9.61
N GLN A 201 5.20 3.53 10.74
CA GLN A 201 5.53 2.29 11.47
C GLN A 201 4.31 1.54 12.03
N PRO A 202 3.31 2.17 12.68
CA PRO A 202 2.17 1.44 13.21
C PRO A 202 1.38 0.68 12.15
N ASN A 203 1.30 1.23 10.93
CA ASN A 203 0.43 0.73 9.86
C ASN A 203 1.15 -0.02 8.75
N ALA A 204 2.49 -0.01 8.74
CA ALA A 204 3.28 -0.48 7.60
C ALA A 204 2.93 -1.90 7.15
N GLN A 205 2.82 -2.85 8.08
CA GLN A 205 2.57 -4.25 7.73
C GLN A 205 1.13 -4.51 7.23
N ILE A 206 0.17 -3.63 7.54
CA ILE A 206 -1.20 -3.74 7.01
C ILE A 206 -1.28 -3.07 5.64
N ILE A 207 -0.89 -1.79 5.60
CA ILE A 207 -1.02 -0.98 4.38
C ILE A 207 -0.08 -1.51 3.29
N GLY A 208 1.16 -1.86 3.66
CA GLY A 208 2.18 -2.24 2.71
C GLY A 208 2.81 -1.02 2.04
N LEU A 209 3.23 -1.18 0.79
CA LEU A 209 3.88 -0.11 0.03
C LEU A 209 3.69 -0.27 -1.48
N THR A 210 3.96 0.81 -2.20
CA THR A 210 4.01 0.83 -3.66
C THR A 210 5.46 0.88 -4.15
N ASN A 211 5.68 0.44 -5.40
CA ASN A 211 6.94 0.69 -6.10
C ASN A 211 7.01 2.15 -6.60
N SER A 212 8.10 2.51 -7.28
CA SER A 212 8.34 3.86 -7.84
C SER A 212 7.35 4.26 -8.94
N GLU A 213 6.64 3.30 -9.51
CA GLU A 213 5.64 3.54 -10.57
C GLU A 213 4.21 3.68 -10.00
N GLY A 214 4.06 3.57 -8.66
CA GLY A 214 2.78 3.68 -7.98
C GLY A 214 1.97 2.37 -7.92
N THR A 215 2.54 1.23 -8.33
CA THR A 215 1.90 -0.08 -8.23
C THR A 215 2.09 -0.65 -6.83
N GLY A 216 1.02 -1.14 -6.22
CA GLY A 216 1.08 -1.82 -4.92
C GLY A 216 1.84 -3.14 -5.00
N ILE A 217 2.81 -3.35 -4.10
CA ILE A 217 3.68 -4.54 -4.08
C ILE A 217 3.62 -5.33 -2.78
N GLU A 218 3.07 -4.74 -1.71
CA GLU A 218 2.91 -5.37 -0.40
C GLU A 218 1.59 -4.95 0.25
N GLY A 219 1.07 -5.78 1.17
CA GLY A 219 -0.08 -5.47 2.02
C GLY A 219 -1.35 -5.13 1.25
N LEU A 220 -2.16 -4.23 1.81
CA LEU A 220 -3.42 -3.77 1.19
C LEU A 220 -3.17 -2.96 -0.08
N GLU A 221 -2.03 -2.28 -0.21
CA GLU A 221 -1.64 -1.61 -1.46
C GLU A 221 -1.58 -2.60 -2.63
N MET A 222 -1.06 -3.81 -2.39
CA MET A 222 -1.04 -4.89 -3.39
C MET A 222 -2.42 -5.51 -3.59
N GLN A 223 -3.11 -5.84 -2.51
CA GLN A 223 -4.42 -6.51 -2.56
C GLN A 223 -5.47 -5.67 -3.30
N LEU A 224 -5.46 -4.37 -3.07
CA LEU A 224 -6.42 -3.41 -3.62
C LEU A 224 -5.87 -2.62 -4.81
N ASN A 225 -4.78 -3.12 -5.43
CA ASN A 225 -4.09 -2.33 -6.44
C ASN A 225 -5.01 -1.91 -7.60
N SER A 226 -5.92 -2.77 -8.06
CA SER A 226 -6.86 -2.46 -9.15
C SER A 226 -7.81 -1.32 -8.80
N ALA A 227 -8.41 -1.33 -7.60
CA ALA A 227 -9.32 -0.29 -7.15
C ALA A 227 -8.57 1.04 -6.88
N LEU A 228 -7.42 0.95 -6.20
CA LEU A 228 -6.64 2.12 -5.82
C LEU A 228 -5.97 2.83 -7.00
N SER A 229 -5.55 2.12 -8.06
CA SER A 229 -4.74 2.72 -9.14
C SER A 229 -5.51 3.68 -10.03
N GLY A 230 -6.83 3.52 -10.18
CA GLY A 230 -7.61 4.25 -11.17
C GLY A 230 -7.19 3.94 -12.61
N HIS A 231 -7.58 4.80 -13.54
CA HIS A 231 -7.27 4.66 -14.97
C HIS A 231 -6.55 5.89 -15.49
N ASP A 232 -5.35 5.70 -16.03
CA ASP A 232 -4.59 6.78 -16.68
C ASP A 232 -5.39 7.34 -17.87
N GLY A 233 -5.41 8.66 -17.99
CA GLY A 233 -5.94 9.37 -19.12
C GLY A 233 -4.92 9.54 -20.24
N GLU A 234 -5.38 10.02 -21.39
CA GLU A 234 -4.55 10.39 -22.53
C GLU A 234 -4.96 11.77 -23.05
N GLN A 235 -3.98 12.63 -23.27
CA GLN A 235 -4.17 13.93 -23.86
C GLN A 235 -3.27 14.12 -25.08
N GLN A 236 -3.79 14.78 -26.11
CA GLN A 236 -3.02 15.14 -27.28
C GLN A 236 -2.51 16.57 -27.13
N ILE A 237 -1.21 16.74 -27.25
CA ILE A 237 -0.55 18.05 -27.18
C ILE A 237 0.06 18.38 -28.52
N VAL A 238 -0.06 19.67 -28.90
CA VAL A 238 0.58 20.23 -30.09
C VAL A 238 1.89 20.89 -29.65
N ARG A 239 3.03 20.36 -30.13
CA ARG A 239 4.34 20.97 -29.90
C ARG A 239 4.96 21.45 -31.21
N ASP A 240 5.60 22.60 -31.18
CA ASP A 240 6.41 23.07 -32.32
C ASP A 240 7.72 22.27 -32.43
N LYS A 241 8.48 22.54 -33.49
CA LYS A 241 9.83 21.99 -33.65
C LYS A 241 10.79 22.40 -32.54
N LYS A 242 10.50 23.48 -31.79
CA LYS A 242 11.26 23.98 -30.66
C LYS A 242 10.77 23.41 -29.32
N GLY A 243 9.76 22.51 -29.31
CA GLY A 243 9.20 21.87 -28.14
C GLY A 243 8.19 22.73 -27.36
N ASN A 244 7.83 23.92 -27.83
CA ASN A 244 6.83 24.77 -27.19
C ASN A 244 5.43 24.21 -27.42
N ARG A 245 4.56 24.28 -26.40
CA ARG A 245 3.13 23.95 -26.54
C ARG A 245 2.40 25.10 -27.21
N PHE A 246 1.70 24.83 -28.34
CA PHE A 246 0.97 25.85 -29.13
C PHE A 246 -0.51 25.91 -28.85
N LYS A 247 -1.09 24.88 -28.26
CA LYS A 247 -2.53 24.76 -28.03
C LYS A 247 -2.79 24.06 -26.71
N ASP A 248 -3.91 24.36 -26.08
CA ASP A 248 -4.39 23.61 -24.93
C ASP A 248 -4.52 22.12 -25.29
N PRO A 249 -4.18 21.23 -24.35
CA PRO A 249 -4.26 19.80 -24.59
C PRO A 249 -5.68 19.37 -24.97
N GLU A 250 -5.82 18.59 -26.00
CA GLU A 250 -7.09 17.93 -26.33
C GLU A 250 -7.15 16.59 -25.58
N VAL A 251 -8.18 16.42 -24.76
CA VAL A 251 -8.37 15.20 -23.98
C VAL A 251 -8.87 14.10 -24.92
N ILE A 252 -8.08 13.02 -25.08
CA ILE A 252 -8.45 11.82 -25.83
C ILE A 252 -9.19 10.86 -24.93
N LYS A 253 -8.69 10.70 -23.68
CA LYS A 253 -9.26 9.84 -22.66
C LYS A 253 -9.21 10.55 -21.31
N GLU A 254 -10.35 10.64 -20.66
CA GLU A 254 -10.44 11.19 -19.30
C GLU A 254 -9.62 10.37 -18.30
N VAL A 255 -9.03 11.05 -17.32
CA VAL A 255 -8.35 10.41 -16.21
C VAL A 255 -9.37 10.06 -15.11
N GLU A 256 -9.38 8.82 -14.68
CA GLU A 256 -10.22 8.37 -13.57
C GLU A 256 -9.35 8.11 -12.35
N ALA A 257 -9.56 8.87 -11.28
CA ALA A 257 -8.84 8.66 -10.02
C ALA A 257 -9.20 7.30 -9.40
N GLY A 258 -8.26 6.72 -8.65
CA GLY A 258 -8.51 5.49 -7.91
C GLY A 258 -9.55 5.68 -6.80
N GLU A 259 -10.19 4.58 -6.43
CA GLU A 259 -11.19 4.54 -5.36
C GLU A 259 -10.55 4.79 -3.99
N ASN A 260 -11.21 5.58 -3.15
CA ASN A 260 -10.83 5.75 -1.76
C ASN A 260 -11.34 4.59 -0.92
N ILE A 261 -10.49 4.06 -0.05
CA ILE A 261 -10.83 2.90 0.79
C ILE A 261 -10.82 3.32 2.26
N THR A 262 -11.89 2.99 3.00
CA THR A 262 -11.96 3.21 4.44
C THR A 262 -11.80 1.87 5.17
N LEU A 263 -10.76 1.79 6.00
CA LEU A 263 -10.48 0.61 6.82
C LEU A 263 -11.25 0.64 8.14
N SER A 264 -11.37 -0.52 8.77
CA SER A 264 -11.88 -0.67 10.13
C SER A 264 -10.89 -0.20 11.20
N ILE A 265 -9.62 -0.02 10.84
CA ILE A 265 -8.53 0.40 11.73
C ILE A 265 -8.86 1.75 12.38
N ASP A 266 -8.75 1.81 13.71
CA ASP A 266 -8.70 3.07 14.48
C ASP A 266 -7.23 3.44 14.68
N SER A 267 -6.77 4.48 14.04
CA SER A 267 -5.36 4.90 14.08
C SER A 267 -4.85 5.22 15.47
N ARG A 268 -5.74 5.61 16.41
CA ARG A 268 -5.41 5.87 17.81
C ARG A 268 -5.13 4.55 18.55
N LEU A 269 -6.03 3.55 18.39
CA LEU A 269 -5.83 2.20 18.92
C LEU A 269 -4.57 1.55 18.33
N GLN A 270 -4.41 1.67 17.03
CA GLN A 270 -3.27 1.16 16.29
C GLN A 270 -1.95 1.69 16.83
N TYR A 271 -1.90 3.02 17.10
CA TYR A 271 -0.72 3.66 17.67
C TYR A 271 -0.44 3.20 19.11
N ILE A 272 -1.49 3.14 19.97
CA ILE A 272 -1.36 2.65 21.34
C ILE A 272 -0.82 1.23 21.35
N LEU A 273 -1.40 0.37 20.53
CA LEU A 273 -0.98 -1.03 20.40
C LEU A 273 0.49 -1.15 19.96
N TYR A 274 0.87 -0.39 18.94
CA TYR A 274 2.26 -0.37 18.43
C TYR A 274 3.24 0.16 19.49
N ARG A 275 2.90 1.23 20.20
CA ARG A 275 3.71 1.81 21.29
C ARG A 275 3.99 0.77 22.37
N GLU A 276 2.93 0.12 22.87
CA GLU A 276 3.06 -0.85 23.95
C GLU A 276 3.79 -2.13 23.52
N LEU A 277 3.58 -2.59 22.29
CA LEU A 277 4.34 -3.71 21.72
C LEU A 277 5.83 -3.37 21.56
N THR A 278 6.14 -2.17 21.11
CA THR A 278 7.53 -1.70 20.99
C THR A 278 8.20 -1.66 22.37
N ALA A 279 7.54 -1.08 23.34
CA ALA A 279 8.04 -1.02 24.72
C ALA A 279 8.28 -2.43 25.29
N ALA A 280 7.34 -3.35 25.10
CA ALA A 280 7.47 -4.74 25.56
C ALA A 280 8.59 -5.50 24.81
N GLY A 281 8.70 -5.29 23.49
CA GLY A 281 9.74 -5.89 22.67
C GLY A 281 11.14 -5.48 23.10
N VAL A 282 11.34 -4.20 23.35
CA VAL A 282 12.61 -3.64 23.83
C VAL A 282 12.92 -4.10 25.27
N ALA A 283 11.95 -3.96 26.20
CA ALA A 283 12.14 -4.28 27.61
C ALA A 283 12.47 -5.77 27.85
N ASN A 284 11.93 -6.67 27.01
CA ASN A 284 12.17 -8.10 27.12
C ASN A 284 13.26 -8.59 26.15
N ASN A 285 13.97 -7.72 25.46
CA ASN A 285 14.93 -8.06 24.42
C ASN A 285 14.39 -9.18 23.50
N ALA A 286 13.13 -9.03 23.09
CA ALA A 286 12.40 -10.01 22.30
C ALA A 286 12.82 -9.97 20.83
N ARG A 287 12.59 -11.04 20.10
CA ARG A 287 12.80 -11.07 18.65
C ARG A 287 11.74 -10.25 17.91
N SER A 288 10.50 -10.41 18.33
CA SER A 288 9.36 -9.67 17.75
C SER A 288 8.18 -9.71 18.72
N ALA A 289 7.22 -8.82 18.49
CA ALA A 289 5.93 -8.83 19.16
C ALA A 289 4.82 -8.55 18.13
N THR A 290 3.64 -9.13 18.34
CA THR A 290 2.50 -9.00 17.42
C THR A 290 1.21 -8.95 18.21
N ALA A 291 0.27 -8.10 17.79
CA ALA A 291 -1.05 -8.07 18.40
C ALA A 291 -2.14 -7.72 17.40
N ILE A 292 -3.35 -8.21 17.72
CA ILE A 292 -4.59 -7.94 16.99
C ILE A 292 -5.67 -7.62 18.02
N ALA A 293 -6.46 -6.57 17.74
CA ALA A 293 -7.64 -6.18 18.50
C ALA A 293 -8.87 -6.19 17.57
N VAL A 294 -9.93 -6.86 17.98
CA VAL A 294 -11.15 -7.09 17.21
C VAL A 294 -12.35 -6.58 17.97
N ASP A 295 -13.20 -5.79 17.32
CA ASP A 295 -14.54 -5.46 17.84
C ASP A 295 -15.42 -6.72 17.83
N VAL A 296 -15.86 -7.12 19.03
CA VAL A 296 -16.59 -8.37 19.23
C VAL A 296 -17.94 -8.38 18.50
N LYS A 297 -18.59 -7.22 18.38
CA LYS A 297 -19.95 -7.11 17.81
C LYS A 297 -19.95 -7.12 16.29
N THR A 298 -18.93 -6.51 15.68
CA THR A 298 -18.87 -6.31 14.22
C THR A 298 -17.88 -7.22 13.50
N GLY A 299 -16.90 -7.80 14.21
CA GLY A 299 -15.79 -8.53 13.61
C GLY A 299 -14.75 -7.60 12.95
N GLU A 300 -14.89 -6.29 13.08
CA GLU A 300 -13.93 -5.33 12.56
C GLU A 300 -12.60 -5.41 13.33
N ILE A 301 -11.50 -5.50 12.59
CA ILE A 301 -10.15 -5.42 13.16
C ILE A 301 -9.85 -3.95 13.40
N LEU A 302 -9.87 -3.53 14.67
CA LEU A 302 -9.63 -2.14 15.06
C LEU A 302 -8.15 -1.79 15.10
N ALA A 303 -7.31 -2.77 15.38
CA ALA A 303 -5.85 -2.63 15.36
C ALA A 303 -5.18 -3.98 15.06
N MET A 304 -4.10 -3.94 14.30
CA MET A 304 -3.27 -5.09 13.95
C MET A 304 -1.87 -4.60 13.64
N THR A 305 -0.88 -4.97 14.44
CA THR A 305 0.48 -4.49 14.25
C THR A 305 1.52 -5.47 14.76
N SER A 306 2.74 -5.32 14.29
CA SER A 306 3.90 -6.09 14.74
C SER A 306 5.10 -5.19 14.99
N TRP A 307 5.96 -5.59 15.93
CA TRP A 307 7.28 -5.03 16.17
C TRP A 307 8.34 -6.12 15.95
N PRO A 308 9.52 -5.81 15.36
CA PRO A 308 9.88 -4.55 14.72
C PRO A 308 9.05 -4.24 13.48
N SER A 309 8.95 -2.94 13.16
CA SER A 309 8.27 -2.45 11.96
C SER A 309 9.23 -1.65 11.08
N TYR A 310 8.74 -1.16 9.94
CA TYR A 310 9.51 -0.40 8.97
C TYR A 310 8.81 0.92 8.59
N ASN A 311 9.54 1.82 7.95
CA ASN A 311 8.99 3.06 7.41
C ASN A 311 8.88 2.95 5.88
N PRO A 312 7.67 2.83 5.28
CA PRO A 312 7.51 2.75 3.84
C PRO A 312 8.02 3.99 3.07
N ASN A 313 8.14 5.14 3.75
CA ASN A 313 8.68 6.36 3.15
C ASN A 313 10.21 6.38 3.08
N ASP A 314 10.90 5.50 3.80
CA ASP A 314 12.36 5.43 3.85
C ASP A 314 12.90 4.15 3.21
N LYS A 315 13.56 4.31 2.06
CA LYS A 315 14.15 3.18 1.31
C LYS A 315 15.16 2.36 2.13
N LYS A 316 15.87 2.98 3.09
CA LYS A 316 16.84 2.28 3.95
C LYS A 316 16.15 1.29 4.88
N SER A 317 14.95 1.62 5.37
CA SER A 317 14.19 0.74 6.25
C SER A 317 13.66 -0.52 5.53
N LEU A 318 13.55 -0.51 4.20
CA LEU A 318 13.04 -1.61 3.38
C LEU A 318 14.04 -2.77 3.22
N THR A 319 15.26 -2.65 3.73
CA THR A 319 16.27 -3.72 3.69
C THR A 319 15.96 -4.84 4.69
N ASN A 320 15.25 -4.54 5.78
CA ASN A 320 14.85 -5.52 6.78
C ASN A 320 13.52 -6.20 6.40
N LYS A 321 13.61 -7.25 5.59
CA LYS A 321 12.43 -8.02 5.14
C LYS A 321 11.64 -8.66 6.30
N ASP A 322 12.31 -8.98 7.41
CA ASP A 322 11.66 -9.57 8.58
C ASP A 322 10.72 -8.57 9.27
N ALA A 323 11.08 -7.28 9.29
CA ALA A 323 10.23 -6.19 9.78
C ALA A 323 9.02 -5.89 8.87
N MET A 324 9.08 -6.28 7.59
CA MET A 324 7.98 -6.05 6.64
C MET A 324 6.83 -7.05 6.79
N ARG A 325 7.07 -8.19 7.45
CA ARG A 325 6.08 -9.26 7.58
C ARG A 325 4.91 -8.86 8.46
N ASN A 326 3.68 -9.04 7.99
CA ASN A 326 2.49 -9.00 8.83
C ASN A 326 2.35 -10.31 9.60
N ARG A 327 3.08 -10.41 10.74
CA ARG A 327 3.16 -11.64 11.52
C ARG A 327 1.80 -12.11 12.03
N GLY A 328 0.86 -11.20 12.24
CA GLY A 328 -0.47 -11.52 12.71
C GLY A 328 -1.27 -12.42 11.76
N ALA A 329 -1.06 -12.24 10.44
CA ALA A 329 -1.76 -13.00 9.40
C ALA A 329 -0.91 -14.11 8.76
N VAL A 330 0.42 -13.86 8.58
CA VAL A 330 1.24 -14.78 7.78
C VAL A 330 2.02 -15.83 8.59
N ASP A 331 2.31 -15.53 9.88
CA ASP A 331 3.03 -16.47 10.73
C ASP A 331 2.06 -17.37 11.50
N SER A 332 2.19 -18.67 11.32
CA SER A 332 1.45 -19.66 12.09
C SER A 332 2.39 -20.41 13.05
N PHE A 333 1.85 -20.73 14.21
CA PHE A 333 2.61 -21.35 15.29
C PHE A 333 1.71 -22.20 16.20
N GLU A 334 2.30 -23.02 17.04
CA GLU A 334 1.57 -23.80 18.06
C GLU A 334 1.05 -22.84 19.14
N PRO A 335 -0.29 -22.66 19.26
CA PRO A 335 -0.90 -21.64 20.13
C PRO A 335 -0.82 -21.98 21.62
N GLY A 336 -0.46 -23.22 21.96
CA GLY A 336 -0.32 -23.68 23.34
C GLY A 336 -1.61 -23.52 24.15
N SER A 337 -1.47 -23.18 25.41
CA SER A 337 -2.58 -23.13 26.39
C SER A 337 -3.70 -22.15 26.05
N THR A 338 -3.55 -21.29 25.04
CA THR A 338 -4.67 -20.43 24.57
C THR A 338 -5.80 -21.24 23.92
N MET A 339 -5.55 -22.51 23.57
CA MET A 339 -6.59 -23.40 23.02
C MET A 339 -7.48 -24.05 24.08
N LYS A 340 -7.09 -24.04 25.35
CA LYS A 340 -7.83 -24.73 26.43
C LYS A 340 -9.27 -24.26 26.63
N PRO A 341 -9.60 -22.97 26.53
CA PRO A 341 -10.99 -22.53 26.57
C PRO A 341 -11.85 -23.17 25.47
N LEU A 342 -11.29 -23.34 24.27
CA LEU A 342 -11.97 -23.99 23.15
C LEU A 342 -12.15 -25.51 23.41
N THR A 343 -11.16 -26.17 24.02
CA THR A 343 -11.27 -27.58 24.44
C THR A 343 -12.37 -27.76 25.49
N VAL A 344 -12.49 -26.81 26.44
CA VAL A 344 -13.54 -26.86 27.45
C VAL A 344 -14.92 -26.56 26.84
N ALA A 345 -15.01 -25.63 25.88
CA ALA A 345 -16.24 -25.38 25.13
C ALA A 345 -16.74 -26.65 24.41
N MET A 346 -15.83 -27.35 23.72
CA MET A 346 -16.12 -28.65 23.09
C MET A 346 -16.59 -29.70 24.11
N ALA A 347 -15.96 -29.76 25.29
CA ALA A 347 -16.35 -30.70 26.35
C ALA A 347 -17.79 -30.44 26.85
N LEU A 348 -18.15 -29.16 27.08
CA LEU A 348 -19.51 -28.77 27.46
C LEU A 348 -20.52 -29.10 26.37
N GLU A 349 -20.18 -28.80 25.10
CA GLU A 349 -21.03 -29.11 23.94
C GLU A 349 -21.29 -30.60 23.75
N SER A 350 -20.33 -31.47 24.15
CA SER A 350 -20.50 -32.91 24.06
C SER A 350 -21.61 -33.48 24.96
N GLY A 351 -22.12 -32.68 25.91
CA GLY A 351 -23.09 -33.13 26.94
C GLY A 351 -22.51 -34.07 28.00
N LYS A 352 -21.28 -34.58 27.83
CA LYS A 352 -20.62 -35.43 28.80
C LYS A 352 -20.12 -34.68 30.04
N TYR A 353 -19.87 -33.37 29.86
CA TYR A 353 -19.36 -32.49 30.92
C TYR A 353 -20.31 -31.33 31.16
N THR A 354 -20.38 -30.88 32.39
CA THR A 354 -21.07 -29.66 32.84
C THR A 354 -20.07 -28.72 33.50
N ALA A 355 -20.44 -27.49 33.78
CA ALA A 355 -19.58 -26.52 34.47
C ALA A 355 -19.08 -27.04 35.83
N ASN A 356 -19.85 -27.90 36.50
CA ASN A 356 -19.54 -28.49 37.79
C ASN A 356 -18.75 -29.81 37.70
N SER A 357 -18.52 -30.33 36.51
CA SER A 357 -17.75 -31.58 36.33
C SER A 357 -16.33 -31.39 36.85
N ILE A 358 -15.83 -32.45 37.50
CA ILE A 358 -14.49 -32.51 38.07
C ILE A 358 -13.63 -33.50 37.33
N VAL A 359 -12.33 -33.20 37.25
CA VAL A 359 -11.32 -34.05 36.64
C VAL A 359 -10.16 -34.21 37.60
N ASN A 360 -9.81 -35.44 37.94
CA ASN A 360 -8.62 -35.73 38.74
C ASN A 360 -7.36 -35.60 37.88
N THR A 361 -6.50 -34.61 38.18
CA THR A 361 -5.24 -34.34 37.51
C THR A 361 -4.03 -34.96 38.20
N SER A 362 -4.23 -35.61 39.36
CA SER A 362 -3.13 -36.29 40.08
C SER A 362 -2.53 -37.40 39.23
N PRO A 363 -1.22 -37.59 39.31
CA PRO A 363 -0.18 -36.92 40.12
C PRO A 363 0.41 -35.67 39.45
N GLY A 364 -0.31 -34.99 38.54
CA GLY A 364 0.19 -33.86 37.76
C GLY A 364 0.94 -34.27 36.49
N SER A 365 0.86 -35.55 36.15
CA SER A 365 1.41 -36.09 34.88
C SER A 365 0.59 -37.29 34.41
N MET A 366 0.58 -37.49 33.06
CA MET A 366 0.02 -38.69 32.45
C MET A 366 0.83 -39.09 31.23
N ARG A 367 1.05 -40.42 31.08
CA ARG A 367 1.74 -40.97 29.92
C ARG A 367 0.74 -41.31 28.82
N ILE A 368 1.05 -40.87 27.58
CA ILE A 368 0.29 -41.18 26.38
C ILE A 368 1.26 -41.68 25.31
N GLY A 369 1.18 -42.96 25.00
CA GLY A 369 2.16 -43.59 24.11
C GLY A 369 3.58 -43.34 24.61
N ASN A 370 4.42 -42.74 23.79
CA ASN A 370 5.81 -42.40 24.13
C ASN A 370 5.98 -41.00 24.76
N HIS A 371 4.90 -40.25 24.95
CA HIS A 371 4.93 -38.88 25.50
C HIS A 371 4.41 -38.86 26.93
N THR A 372 4.95 -37.95 27.74
CA THR A 372 4.44 -37.64 29.07
C THR A 372 3.93 -36.21 29.11
N ILE A 373 2.63 -36.04 29.26
CA ILE A 373 2.01 -34.74 29.53
C ILE A 373 2.25 -34.39 30.99
N ARG A 374 2.62 -33.15 31.29
CA ARG A 374 2.89 -32.66 32.64
C ARG A 374 2.18 -31.35 32.89
N ASP A 375 1.66 -31.19 34.09
CA ASP A 375 1.30 -29.91 34.69
C ASP A 375 2.51 -29.33 35.44
N THR A 376 2.48 -28.04 35.72
CA THR A 376 3.52 -27.38 36.50
C THR A 376 3.54 -27.87 37.96
N HIS A 377 2.38 -28.28 38.47
CA HIS A 377 2.18 -28.77 39.81
C HIS A 377 1.16 -29.93 39.81
N ASN A 378 1.12 -30.71 40.89
CA ASN A 378 -0.01 -31.59 41.13
C ASN A 378 -1.18 -30.78 41.69
N TYR A 379 -2.20 -30.58 40.90
CA TYR A 379 -3.38 -29.79 41.27
C TYR A 379 -4.50 -30.64 41.90
N GLY A 380 -4.35 -31.94 41.98
CA GLY A 380 -5.39 -32.82 42.51
C GLY A 380 -6.64 -32.84 41.61
N VAL A 381 -7.81 -32.64 42.20
CA VAL A 381 -9.08 -32.62 41.51
C VAL A 381 -9.43 -31.17 41.16
N LEU A 382 -9.73 -30.91 39.91
CA LEU A 382 -10.08 -29.58 39.38
C LEU A 382 -11.46 -29.61 38.72
N THR A 383 -12.22 -28.54 38.89
CA THR A 383 -13.37 -28.24 38.01
C THR A 383 -12.89 -27.82 36.62
N LEU A 384 -13.80 -27.73 35.62
CA LEU A 384 -13.46 -27.21 34.30
C LEU A 384 -12.90 -25.78 34.36
N GLY A 385 -13.50 -24.92 35.21
CA GLY A 385 -12.99 -23.57 35.48
C GLY A 385 -11.60 -23.60 36.10
N GLY A 386 -11.35 -24.54 37.09
CA GLY A 386 -10.04 -24.73 37.71
C GLY A 386 -8.98 -25.18 36.70
N ILE A 387 -9.33 -26.02 35.73
CA ILE A 387 -8.44 -26.44 34.64
C ILE A 387 -8.02 -25.23 33.78
N ILE A 388 -8.94 -24.30 33.43
CA ILE A 388 -8.63 -23.06 32.70
C ILE A 388 -7.78 -22.13 33.57
N GLN A 389 -8.16 -21.90 34.82
CA GLN A 389 -7.49 -21.02 35.77
C GLN A 389 -6.04 -21.44 36.04
N LYS A 390 -5.81 -22.73 36.36
CA LYS A 390 -4.47 -23.28 36.64
C LYS A 390 -3.71 -23.70 35.36
N SER A 391 -4.39 -23.64 34.22
CA SER A 391 -3.82 -24.04 32.93
C SER A 391 -3.35 -25.52 32.90
N SER A 392 -4.14 -26.47 33.48
CA SER A 392 -3.79 -27.88 33.52
C SER A 392 -3.76 -28.53 32.12
N ASN A 393 -2.61 -29.03 31.70
CA ASN A 393 -2.44 -29.84 30.48
C ASN A 393 -3.06 -31.22 30.65
N VAL A 394 -2.84 -31.85 31.82
CA VAL A 394 -3.39 -33.17 32.17
C VAL A 394 -4.91 -33.14 32.15
N GLY A 395 -5.52 -32.06 32.71
CA GLY A 395 -6.96 -31.92 32.76
C GLY A 395 -7.59 -31.89 31.38
N VAL A 396 -7.13 -31.01 30.46
CA VAL A 396 -7.71 -30.91 29.12
C VAL A 396 -7.41 -32.14 28.26
N ALA A 397 -6.23 -32.77 28.42
CA ALA A 397 -5.92 -34.00 27.71
C ALA A 397 -6.86 -35.16 28.11
N LYS A 398 -7.10 -35.32 29.42
CA LYS A 398 -8.07 -36.33 29.93
C LYS A 398 -9.49 -36.05 29.38
N ILE A 399 -9.92 -34.80 29.34
CA ILE A 399 -11.22 -34.42 28.75
C ILE A 399 -11.28 -34.81 27.27
N ALA A 400 -10.32 -34.38 26.45
CA ALA A 400 -10.32 -34.65 25.02
C ALA A 400 -10.27 -36.14 24.70
N LEU A 401 -9.46 -36.91 25.45
CA LEU A 401 -9.30 -38.35 25.25
C LEU A 401 -10.48 -39.18 25.80
N SER A 402 -11.36 -38.59 26.60
CA SER A 402 -12.59 -39.24 27.04
C SER A 402 -13.71 -39.19 25.99
N LEU A 403 -13.49 -38.50 24.89
CA LEU A 403 -14.41 -38.32 23.76
C LEU A 403 -13.84 -38.99 22.50
N PRO A 404 -14.62 -39.27 21.47
CA PRO A 404 -14.11 -39.76 20.19
C PRO A 404 -13.02 -38.85 19.65
N TYR A 405 -11.92 -39.42 19.12
CA TYR A 405 -10.74 -38.65 18.68
C TYR A 405 -11.03 -37.59 17.61
N ALA A 406 -12.10 -37.75 16.83
CA ALA A 406 -12.53 -36.78 15.83
C ALA A 406 -13.19 -35.55 16.44
N THR A 407 -13.68 -35.60 17.69
CA THR A 407 -14.49 -34.52 18.29
C THR A 407 -13.70 -33.21 18.39
N LEU A 408 -12.50 -33.25 18.97
CA LEU A 408 -11.70 -32.03 19.17
C LEU A 408 -11.21 -31.40 17.86
N PRO A 409 -10.58 -32.12 16.92
CA PRO A 409 -10.14 -31.54 15.66
C PRO A 409 -11.28 -30.99 14.80
N THR A 410 -12.45 -31.67 14.82
CA THR A 410 -13.66 -31.21 14.10
C THR A 410 -14.19 -29.92 14.72
N PHE A 411 -14.23 -29.83 16.05
CA PHE A 411 -14.60 -28.59 16.75
C PHE A 411 -13.63 -27.45 16.40
N TYR A 412 -12.32 -27.69 16.43
CA TYR A 412 -11.33 -26.68 16.07
C TYR A 412 -11.49 -26.17 14.63
N LYS A 413 -11.77 -27.05 13.67
CA LYS A 413 -12.07 -26.63 12.29
C LYS A 413 -13.33 -25.78 12.22
N ARG A 414 -14.38 -26.12 12.97
CA ARG A 414 -15.63 -25.38 13.01
C ARG A 414 -15.43 -23.95 13.57
N VAL A 415 -14.57 -23.76 14.55
CA VAL A 415 -14.24 -22.44 15.08
C VAL A 415 -13.26 -21.66 14.20
N GLY A 416 -12.71 -22.27 13.12
CA GLY A 416 -11.88 -21.59 12.12
C GLY A 416 -10.40 -21.93 12.12
N MET A 417 -9.94 -22.88 12.97
CA MET A 417 -8.56 -23.33 12.93
C MET A 417 -8.28 -24.16 11.67
N GLY A 418 -7.09 -23.98 11.10
CA GLY A 418 -6.71 -24.65 9.86
C GLY A 418 -7.35 -24.09 8.60
N GLN A 419 -7.94 -22.88 8.64
CA GLN A 419 -8.60 -22.22 7.54
C GLN A 419 -8.18 -20.74 7.46
N ARG A 420 -8.13 -20.17 6.26
CA ARG A 420 -7.94 -18.74 6.10
C ARG A 420 -9.16 -17.97 6.60
N SER A 421 -8.94 -16.78 7.15
CA SER A 421 -9.99 -15.91 7.63
C SER A 421 -10.76 -15.23 6.47
N ALA A 422 -11.85 -14.55 6.80
CA ALA A 422 -12.60 -13.73 5.85
C ALA A 422 -11.80 -12.52 5.35
N VAL A 423 -10.74 -12.11 6.05
CA VAL A 423 -9.87 -10.98 5.70
C VAL A 423 -9.13 -11.22 4.40
N LYS A 424 -8.74 -12.47 4.12
CA LYS A 424 -7.98 -12.86 2.92
C LYS A 424 -6.73 -12.00 2.70
N PHE A 425 -6.03 -11.68 3.77
CA PHE A 425 -4.82 -10.86 3.71
C PHE A 425 -3.76 -11.51 2.79
N PRO A 426 -2.99 -10.74 2.00
CA PRO A 426 -1.95 -11.30 1.13
C PRO A 426 -0.96 -12.15 1.92
N GLY A 427 -0.75 -13.39 1.46
CA GLY A 427 0.15 -14.33 2.14
C GLY A 427 -0.41 -14.93 3.45
N GLU A 428 -1.68 -14.70 3.79
CA GLU A 428 -2.31 -15.27 4.99
C GLU A 428 -2.11 -16.78 5.07
N SER A 429 -1.63 -17.26 6.24
CA SER A 429 -1.48 -18.67 6.52
C SER A 429 -2.83 -19.26 6.98
N ALA A 430 -3.17 -20.43 6.44
CA ALA A 430 -4.30 -21.21 6.93
C ALA A 430 -4.05 -21.90 8.28
N GLY A 431 -2.81 -21.85 8.81
CA GLY A 431 -2.44 -22.70 9.92
C GLY A 431 -2.38 -24.18 9.52
N LEU A 432 -2.44 -25.06 10.52
CA LEU A 432 -2.39 -26.51 10.29
C LEU A 432 -3.22 -27.25 11.34
N ILE A 433 -4.12 -28.09 10.88
CA ILE A 433 -4.68 -29.20 11.68
C ILE A 433 -4.40 -30.48 10.89
N LEU A 434 -3.82 -31.48 11.56
CA LEU A 434 -3.51 -32.76 10.93
C LEU A 434 -4.75 -33.40 10.30
N PRO A 435 -4.62 -34.16 9.20
CA PRO A 435 -5.72 -34.86 8.59
C PRO A 435 -6.28 -35.99 9.50
N PRO A 436 -7.54 -36.40 9.30
CA PRO A 436 -8.19 -37.41 10.13
C PRO A 436 -7.40 -38.71 10.30
N SER A 437 -6.67 -39.15 9.28
CA SER A 437 -5.81 -40.35 9.31
C SER A 437 -4.67 -40.30 10.33
N LYS A 438 -4.36 -39.11 10.87
CA LYS A 438 -3.32 -38.88 11.87
C LYS A 438 -3.87 -38.70 13.29
N TRP A 439 -5.22 -38.67 13.49
CA TRP A 439 -5.82 -38.45 14.80
C TRP A 439 -5.74 -39.73 15.67
N ASN A 440 -4.74 -39.78 16.48
CA ASN A 440 -4.51 -40.86 17.45
C ASN A 440 -4.48 -40.30 18.87
N VAL A 441 -4.32 -41.15 19.85
CA VAL A 441 -4.31 -40.77 21.27
C VAL A 441 -3.25 -39.72 21.60
N SER A 442 -2.06 -39.79 21.01
CA SER A 442 -0.97 -38.82 21.27
C SER A 442 -1.30 -37.47 20.64
N GLU A 443 -1.72 -37.46 19.38
CA GLU A 443 -2.03 -36.22 18.64
C GLU A 443 -3.23 -35.46 19.25
N VAL A 444 -4.32 -36.16 19.55
CA VAL A 444 -5.50 -35.57 20.19
C VAL A 444 -5.20 -35.08 21.60
N GLY A 445 -4.43 -35.84 22.37
CA GLY A 445 -4.01 -35.49 23.73
C GLY A 445 -3.16 -34.20 23.75
N THR A 446 -2.22 -34.05 22.82
CA THR A 446 -1.38 -32.85 22.72
C THR A 446 -2.14 -31.65 22.11
N MET A 447 -3.02 -31.92 21.14
CA MET A 447 -3.87 -30.91 20.53
C MET A 447 -4.79 -30.21 21.56
N ALA A 448 -5.22 -30.95 22.61
CA ALA A 448 -6.09 -30.40 23.64
C ALA A 448 -5.52 -29.17 24.37
N TYR A 449 -4.20 -29.05 24.44
CA TYR A 449 -3.53 -27.89 25.02
C TYR A 449 -2.69 -27.09 23.99
N GLY A 450 -3.00 -27.24 22.70
CA GLY A 450 -2.52 -26.40 21.64
C GLY A 450 -1.18 -26.72 21.02
N TYR A 451 -0.76 -28.02 21.09
CA TYR A 451 0.42 -28.55 20.39
C TYR A 451 -0.01 -29.52 19.26
N GLY A 452 0.83 -29.73 18.28
CA GLY A 452 0.50 -30.55 17.12
C GLY A 452 -0.51 -29.90 16.15
N LEU A 453 -0.82 -28.62 16.33
CA LEU A 453 -1.55 -27.79 15.39
C LEU A 453 -0.86 -26.42 15.26
N ASN A 454 -1.07 -25.72 14.16
CA ASN A 454 -0.59 -24.35 14.01
C ASN A 454 -1.76 -23.40 13.75
N ALA A 455 -1.74 -22.25 14.42
CA ALA A 455 -2.70 -21.17 14.22
C ALA A 455 -1.98 -19.83 14.06
N THR A 456 -2.60 -18.89 13.36
CA THR A 456 -2.15 -17.49 13.29
C THR A 456 -2.74 -16.70 14.47
N VAL A 457 -2.15 -15.54 14.75
CA VAL A 457 -2.73 -14.59 15.75
C VAL A 457 -4.15 -14.21 15.35
N LEU A 458 -4.39 -14.05 14.04
CA LEU A 458 -5.70 -13.70 13.48
C LEU A 458 -6.75 -14.78 13.77
N GLN A 459 -6.42 -16.06 13.61
CA GLN A 459 -7.31 -17.18 13.92
C GLN A 459 -7.63 -17.28 15.42
N ILE A 460 -6.63 -17.02 16.28
CA ILE A 460 -6.85 -17.01 17.74
C ILE A 460 -7.76 -15.85 18.12
N ALA A 461 -7.54 -14.65 17.54
CA ALA A 461 -8.38 -13.47 17.79
C ALA A 461 -9.83 -13.71 17.34
N ASP A 462 -10.05 -14.34 16.19
CA ASP A 462 -11.37 -14.72 15.68
C ASP A 462 -12.10 -15.67 16.63
N ALA A 463 -11.42 -16.73 17.10
CA ALA A 463 -12.00 -17.68 18.03
C ALA A 463 -12.34 -17.07 19.40
N TYR A 464 -11.53 -16.15 19.88
CA TYR A 464 -11.79 -15.43 21.15
C TYR A 464 -12.90 -14.40 20.99
N ALA A 465 -12.97 -13.69 19.86
CA ALA A 465 -14.10 -12.82 19.54
C ALA A 465 -15.42 -13.60 19.44
N MET A 466 -15.39 -14.82 18.89
CA MET A 466 -16.56 -15.73 18.87
C MET A 466 -17.03 -16.09 20.29
N ILE A 467 -16.12 -16.52 21.20
CA ILE A 467 -16.49 -16.79 22.60
C ILE A 467 -17.09 -15.53 23.24
N ALA A 468 -16.45 -14.38 23.08
CA ALA A 468 -16.87 -13.09 23.60
C ALA A 468 -18.24 -12.66 23.05
N ASN A 469 -18.59 -13.07 21.84
CA ASN A 469 -19.88 -12.80 21.19
C ASN A 469 -20.92 -13.92 21.40
N LYS A 470 -20.92 -14.51 22.59
CA LYS A 470 -21.88 -15.57 22.97
C LYS A 470 -21.87 -16.75 21.98
N GLY A 471 -20.68 -17.16 21.53
CA GLY A 471 -20.50 -18.27 20.60
C GLY A 471 -20.88 -18.00 19.15
N ARG A 472 -21.22 -16.76 18.82
CA ARG A 472 -21.54 -16.33 17.44
C ARG A 472 -20.28 -15.82 16.76
N LYS A 473 -19.89 -16.49 15.70
CA LYS A 473 -18.76 -16.11 14.85
C LYS A 473 -19.21 -15.09 13.81
N VAL A 474 -18.61 -13.91 13.82
CA VAL A 474 -18.82 -12.85 12.83
C VAL A 474 -17.59 -12.80 11.93
N PRO A 475 -17.73 -12.76 10.60
CA PRO A 475 -16.58 -12.67 9.71
C PRO A 475 -15.70 -11.47 10.02
N LEU A 476 -14.38 -11.70 10.17
CA LEU A 476 -13.44 -10.61 10.39
C LEU A 476 -13.34 -9.69 9.16
N SER A 477 -13.21 -8.39 9.38
CA SER A 477 -13.05 -7.39 8.34
C SER A 477 -11.92 -6.40 8.66
N LEU A 478 -11.12 -6.04 7.64
CA LEU A 478 -10.22 -4.88 7.65
C LEU A 478 -10.89 -3.63 7.06
N TYR A 479 -12.12 -3.75 6.54
CA TYR A 479 -12.88 -2.64 5.99
C TYR A 479 -13.91 -2.17 7.00
N LYS A 480 -14.11 -0.86 7.05
CA LYS A 480 -15.19 -0.27 7.84
C LYS A 480 -16.53 -0.78 7.32
N LEU A 481 -17.35 -1.28 8.22
CA LEU A 481 -18.66 -1.82 7.89
C LEU A 481 -19.75 -0.80 8.23
N GLU A 482 -20.73 -0.63 7.36
CA GLU A 482 -21.91 0.21 7.64
C GLU A 482 -22.85 -0.47 8.62
N GLN A 483 -22.94 -1.79 8.56
CA GLN A 483 -23.74 -2.63 9.43
C GLN A 483 -22.98 -3.89 9.83
N PRO A 484 -23.18 -4.40 11.07
CA PRO A 484 -22.58 -5.66 11.48
C PRO A 484 -23.04 -6.79 10.55
N PRO A 485 -22.13 -7.63 10.06
CA PRO A 485 -22.50 -8.75 9.20
C PRO A 485 -23.25 -9.82 10.00
N LYS A 486 -24.05 -10.60 9.30
CA LYS A 486 -24.74 -11.74 9.89
C LYS A 486 -23.70 -12.80 10.32
N GLY A 487 -23.59 -13.03 11.63
CA GLY A 487 -22.72 -14.07 12.18
C GLY A 487 -23.40 -15.44 12.21
N GLU A 488 -22.58 -16.49 12.30
CA GLU A 488 -23.00 -17.88 12.47
C GLU A 488 -22.88 -18.32 13.92
N GLN A 489 -23.88 -19.02 14.47
CA GLN A 489 -23.82 -19.59 15.81
C GLN A 489 -22.99 -20.88 15.78
N ILE A 490 -21.75 -20.82 16.26
CA ILE A 490 -20.82 -21.96 16.27
C ILE A 490 -20.89 -22.73 17.58
N VAL A 491 -21.05 -22.02 18.71
CA VAL A 491 -21.13 -22.59 20.06
C VAL A 491 -22.40 -22.08 20.72
N ASP A 492 -23.11 -22.94 21.45
CA ASP A 492 -24.30 -22.53 22.20
C ASP A 492 -24.01 -21.30 23.09
N PRO A 493 -24.89 -20.27 23.13
CA PRO A 493 -24.67 -19.06 23.89
C PRO A 493 -24.39 -19.31 25.38
N LYS A 494 -25.07 -20.26 26.00
CA LYS A 494 -24.89 -20.62 27.40
C LYS A 494 -23.51 -21.25 27.66
N ILE A 495 -23.03 -22.07 26.72
CA ILE A 495 -21.69 -22.67 26.77
C ILE A 495 -20.63 -21.60 26.65
N ALA A 496 -20.78 -20.69 25.69
CA ALA A 496 -19.83 -19.60 25.49
C ALA A 496 -19.76 -18.68 26.74
N GLU A 497 -20.90 -18.36 27.34
CA GLU A 497 -20.98 -17.57 28.58
C GLU A 497 -20.30 -18.29 29.76
N GLN A 498 -20.53 -19.60 29.93
CA GLN A 498 -19.86 -20.41 30.97
C GLN A 498 -18.33 -20.39 30.78
N VAL A 499 -17.85 -20.56 29.55
CA VAL A 499 -16.43 -20.52 29.23
C VAL A 499 -15.85 -19.13 29.49
N LEU A 500 -16.57 -18.06 29.12
CA LEU A 500 -16.16 -16.68 29.40
C LEU A 500 -15.97 -16.43 30.90
N LEU A 501 -16.91 -16.86 31.73
CA LEU A 501 -16.82 -16.75 33.20
C LEU A 501 -15.67 -17.60 33.77
N MET A 502 -15.43 -18.80 33.23
CA MET A 502 -14.26 -19.61 33.61
C MET A 502 -12.93 -18.94 33.24
N MET A 503 -12.89 -18.22 32.12
CA MET A 503 -11.71 -17.47 31.68
C MET A 503 -11.44 -16.22 32.54
N GLU A 504 -12.45 -15.64 33.16
CA GLU A 504 -12.28 -14.52 34.11
C GLU A 504 -11.41 -14.95 35.30
N ALA A 505 -11.55 -16.17 35.82
CA ALA A 505 -10.76 -16.70 36.93
C ALA A 505 -9.25 -16.70 36.66
N VAL A 506 -8.81 -16.63 35.40
CA VAL A 506 -7.40 -16.54 35.01
C VAL A 506 -6.76 -15.22 35.41
N THR A 507 -7.53 -14.13 35.44
CA THR A 507 -7.06 -12.77 35.77
C THR A 507 -7.25 -12.41 37.27
N LEU A 508 -7.97 -13.25 38.01
CA LEU A 508 -8.25 -13.09 39.42
C LEU A 508 -7.12 -13.76 40.27
N PRO A 509 -7.12 -13.51 41.62
CA PRO A 509 -6.15 -14.15 42.49
C PRO A 509 -6.10 -15.68 42.33
N GLY A 510 -4.90 -16.23 42.25
CA GLY A 510 -4.66 -17.64 41.99
C GLY A 510 -4.70 -18.05 40.53
N GLY A 511 -5.05 -17.14 39.61
CA GLY A 511 -4.97 -17.32 38.17
C GLY A 511 -3.56 -17.05 37.62
N THR A 512 -3.34 -17.42 36.35
CA THR A 512 -2.04 -17.31 35.68
C THR A 512 -1.75 -15.96 35.05
N ALA A 513 -2.71 -14.99 35.07
CA ALA A 513 -2.57 -13.67 34.44
C ALA A 513 -3.15 -12.54 35.29
N GLN A 514 -2.79 -12.47 36.58
CA GLN A 514 -3.24 -11.38 37.45
C GLN A 514 -2.85 -9.98 36.94
N GLN A 515 -1.76 -9.91 36.16
CA GLN A 515 -1.30 -8.65 35.54
C GLN A 515 -2.16 -8.20 34.32
N ALA A 516 -3.13 -9.00 33.90
CA ALA A 516 -4.14 -8.60 32.93
C ALA A 516 -5.33 -7.86 33.58
N ASN A 517 -5.40 -7.79 34.91
CA ASN A 517 -6.48 -7.10 35.62
C ASN A 517 -6.46 -5.60 35.32
N ILE A 518 -7.65 -5.03 35.09
CA ILE A 518 -7.83 -3.63 34.73
C ILE A 518 -8.76 -2.98 35.77
N PRO A 519 -8.37 -1.88 36.41
CA PRO A 519 -9.27 -1.15 37.30
C PRO A 519 -10.56 -0.74 36.59
N GLY A 520 -11.71 -1.03 37.22
CA GLY A 520 -13.02 -0.70 36.70
C GLY A 520 -13.58 -1.67 35.63
N TYR A 521 -12.80 -2.66 35.21
CA TYR A 521 -13.26 -3.64 34.20
C TYR A 521 -13.00 -5.08 34.66
N ARG A 522 -13.98 -5.94 34.43
CA ARG A 522 -13.81 -7.40 34.51
C ARG A 522 -13.15 -7.89 33.23
N VAL A 523 -12.12 -8.71 33.37
CA VAL A 523 -11.32 -9.19 32.24
C VAL A 523 -11.35 -10.71 32.21
N ALA A 524 -11.64 -11.29 31.07
CA ALA A 524 -11.50 -12.73 30.80
C ALA A 524 -10.35 -12.98 29.83
N GLY A 525 -9.59 -14.06 30.04
CA GLY A 525 -8.49 -14.36 29.13
C GLY A 525 -7.81 -15.69 29.41
N LYS A 526 -6.74 -15.94 28.67
CA LYS A 526 -5.91 -17.13 28.81
C LYS A 526 -4.46 -16.83 28.45
N THR A 527 -3.54 -17.25 29.30
CA THR A 527 -2.10 -17.25 29.02
C THR A 527 -1.71 -18.41 28.11
N GLY A 528 -0.74 -18.16 27.26
CA GLY A 528 0.02 -19.18 26.56
C GLY A 528 1.52 -18.99 26.82
N THR A 529 2.21 -20.10 27.05
CA THR A 529 3.68 -20.14 27.08
C THR A 529 4.07 -21.40 26.32
N ALA A 530 4.53 -21.23 25.10
CA ALA A 530 4.87 -22.34 24.22
C ALA A 530 6.37 -22.36 23.95
N HIS A 531 6.97 -23.52 24.06
CA HIS A 531 8.32 -23.77 23.54
C HIS A 531 8.29 -23.71 22.02
N LYS A 532 9.32 -23.20 21.41
CA LYS A 532 9.44 -23.17 19.95
C LYS A 532 10.00 -24.49 19.45
N LEU A 533 9.47 -24.97 18.34
CA LEU A 533 10.10 -26.07 17.60
C LEU A 533 11.50 -25.63 17.16
N ARG A 534 12.47 -26.52 17.30
CA ARG A 534 13.85 -26.32 16.81
C ARG A 534 13.83 -26.19 15.28
N ALA A 535 14.82 -25.49 14.73
CA ALA A 535 14.95 -25.30 13.29
C ALA A 535 15.06 -26.62 12.52
N ASP A 536 15.68 -27.66 13.12
CA ASP A 536 15.77 -29.02 12.58
C ASP A 536 14.48 -29.82 12.72
N ARG A 537 13.44 -29.26 13.34
CA ARG A 537 12.15 -29.90 13.69
C ARG A 537 12.27 -31.17 14.55
N LYS A 538 13.42 -31.41 15.18
CA LYS A 538 13.67 -32.55 16.09
C LYS A 538 13.44 -32.12 17.54
N GLY A 539 12.18 -31.88 17.91
CA GLY A 539 11.78 -31.47 19.26
C GLY A 539 11.74 -29.96 19.47
N TYR A 540 11.58 -29.57 20.73
CA TYR A 540 11.41 -28.20 21.16
C TYR A 540 12.73 -27.59 21.65
N SER A 541 12.85 -26.26 21.54
CA SER A 541 13.98 -25.53 22.12
C SER A 541 13.79 -25.36 23.62
N ASP A 542 14.87 -25.54 24.39
CA ASP A 542 14.85 -25.30 25.83
C ASP A 542 15.00 -23.83 26.23
N SER A 543 15.37 -22.96 25.27
CA SER A 543 15.70 -21.55 25.50
C SER A 543 14.88 -20.56 24.69
N GLU A 544 14.06 -21.03 23.73
CA GLU A 544 13.23 -20.19 22.89
C GLU A 544 11.74 -20.41 23.20
N TYR A 545 11.10 -19.32 23.61
CA TYR A 545 9.71 -19.34 24.04
C TYR A 545 8.86 -18.36 23.26
N ARG A 546 7.56 -18.58 23.31
CA ARG A 546 6.55 -17.66 22.85
C ARG A 546 5.62 -17.35 24.00
N ALA A 547 5.60 -16.09 24.43
CA ALA A 547 4.73 -15.59 25.49
C ALA A 547 3.45 -15.03 24.87
N LEU A 548 2.29 -15.56 25.26
CA LEU A 548 0.99 -15.17 24.71
C LEU A 548 0.03 -14.78 25.82
N PHE A 549 -0.85 -13.84 25.50
CA PHE A 549 -2.09 -13.61 26.21
C PHE A 549 -3.21 -13.30 25.20
N ALA A 550 -4.32 -14.02 25.31
CA ALA A 550 -5.54 -13.76 24.56
C ALA A 550 -6.67 -13.50 25.53
N GLY A 551 -7.42 -12.43 25.35
CA GLY A 551 -8.47 -12.05 26.28
C GLY A 551 -9.46 -11.05 25.69
N MET A 552 -10.47 -10.71 26.51
CA MET A 552 -11.55 -9.79 26.16
C MET A 552 -12.02 -9.02 27.39
N ALA A 553 -12.59 -7.87 27.16
CA ALA A 553 -13.21 -7.02 28.18
C ALA A 553 -14.29 -6.08 27.58
N PRO A 554 -15.23 -5.60 28.41
CA PRO A 554 -15.59 -6.08 29.75
C PRO A 554 -16.25 -7.46 29.71
N VAL A 555 -16.25 -8.22 30.81
CA VAL A 555 -16.85 -9.56 30.85
C VAL A 555 -18.38 -9.50 30.74
N SER A 556 -19.01 -8.47 31.31
CA SER A 556 -20.45 -8.31 31.32
C SER A 556 -21.05 -8.16 29.90
N ASP A 557 -20.37 -7.42 29.02
CA ASP A 557 -20.73 -7.24 27.60
C ASP A 557 -19.46 -6.99 26.78
N PRO A 558 -18.76 -8.05 26.35
CA PRO A 558 -17.48 -7.92 25.68
C PRO A 558 -17.57 -7.05 24.42
N ARG A 559 -16.69 -6.03 24.37
CA ARG A 559 -16.58 -5.10 23.26
C ARG A 559 -15.31 -5.30 22.44
N LEU A 560 -14.24 -5.69 23.10
CA LEU A 560 -12.94 -5.86 22.44
C LEU A 560 -12.33 -7.19 22.83
N ALA A 561 -11.95 -8.00 21.85
CA ALA A 561 -11.10 -9.18 22.00
C ALA A 561 -9.71 -8.86 21.47
N MET A 562 -8.65 -9.28 22.19
CA MET A 562 -7.28 -8.94 21.82
C MET A 562 -6.34 -10.12 22.10
N VAL A 563 -5.39 -10.31 21.19
CA VAL A 563 -4.32 -11.30 21.32
C VAL A 563 -2.98 -10.58 21.25
N ILE A 564 -2.12 -10.85 22.24
CA ILE A 564 -0.74 -10.36 22.31
C ILE A 564 0.20 -11.55 22.25
N VAL A 565 1.20 -11.50 21.40
CA VAL A 565 2.25 -12.49 21.25
C VAL A 565 3.60 -11.79 21.32
N VAL A 566 4.48 -12.25 22.21
CA VAL A 566 5.87 -11.79 22.29
C VAL A 566 6.78 -13.01 22.00
N GLU A 567 7.57 -12.87 20.96
CA GLU A 567 8.38 -13.94 20.41
C GLU A 567 9.79 -13.92 21.00
N ASN A 568 10.19 -15.02 21.58
CA ASN A 568 11.54 -15.23 22.11
C ASN A 568 12.00 -14.12 23.09
N PRO A 569 11.19 -13.76 24.11
CA PRO A 569 11.62 -12.82 25.13
C PRO A 569 12.79 -13.41 25.92
N LYS A 570 13.70 -12.56 26.39
CA LYS A 570 14.84 -12.93 27.21
C LYS A 570 14.56 -12.64 28.68
N GLY A 571 14.97 -13.54 29.56
CA GLY A 571 14.66 -13.44 30.98
C GLY A 571 13.29 -14.02 31.32
N GLN A 572 12.28 -13.17 31.51
CA GLN A 572 10.90 -13.64 31.75
C GLN A 572 10.26 -14.11 30.45
N TYR A 573 9.61 -15.27 30.47
CA TYR A 573 9.01 -15.87 29.29
C TYR A 573 7.55 -16.32 29.48
N TYR A 574 7.00 -16.21 30.70
CA TYR A 574 5.61 -16.55 30.94
C TYR A 574 4.65 -15.51 30.35
N GLY A 575 3.63 -15.96 29.64
CA GLY A 575 2.63 -15.08 29.01
C GLY A 575 1.94 -14.13 30.00
N GLY A 576 1.72 -14.59 31.25
CA GLY A 576 1.16 -13.79 32.33
C GLY A 576 2.07 -12.65 32.81
N LEU A 577 3.38 -12.75 32.61
CA LEU A 577 4.36 -11.73 33.00
C LEU A 577 4.80 -10.82 31.86
N VAL A 578 4.77 -11.32 30.62
CA VAL A 578 5.28 -10.60 29.44
C VAL A 578 4.15 -10.01 28.59
N ALA A 579 3.13 -10.82 28.26
CA ALA A 579 2.05 -10.43 27.34
C ALA A 579 0.83 -9.81 28.07
N ALA A 580 0.47 -10.33 29.25
CA ALA A 580 -0.69 -9.87 30.00
C ALA A 580 -0.61 -8.38 30.44
N PRO A 581 0.56 -7.84 30.87
CA PRO A 581 0.68 -6.40 31.17
C PRO A 581 0.47 -5.49 29.96
N VAL A 582 0.92 -5.94 28.77
CA VAL A 582 0.70 -5.22 27.51
C VAL A 582 -0.79 -5.19 27.19
N PHE A 583 -1.46 -6.34 27.30
CA PHE A 583 -2.90 -6.43 27.13
C PHE A 583 -3.65 -5.47 28.07
N ALA A 584 -3.33 -5.45 29.36
CA ALA A 584 -4.00 -4.60 30.34
C ALA A 584 -3.91 -3.12 29.96
N ARG A 585 -2.70 -2.62 29.65
CA ARG A 585 -2.50 -1.21 29.28
C ARG A 585 -3.25 -0.84 28.01
N VAL A 586 -3.09 -1.64 26.95
CA VAL A 586 -3.76 -1.38 25.67
C VAL A 586 -5.28 -1.46 25.83
N MET A 587 -5.79 -2.50 26.48
CA MET A 587 -7.23 -2.71 26.66
C MET A 587 -7.85 -1.56 27.45
N GLN A 588 -7.21 -1.12 28.53
CA GLN A 588 -7.69 -0.01 29.35
C GLN A 588 -7.82 1.29 28.56
N GLU A 589 -6.78 1.67 27.80
CA GLU A 589 -6.82 2.87 26.96
C GLU A 589 -7.86 2.72 25.83
N SER A 590 -7.96 1.54 25.23
CA SER A 590 -8.91 1.24 24.14
C SER A 590 -10.36 1.36 24.60
N LEU A 591 -10.73 0.74 25.73
CA LEU A 591 -12.09 0.81 26.26
C LEU A 591 -12.49 2.24 26.62
N ARG A 592 -11.55 3.04 27.15
CA ARG A 592 -11.76 4.47 27.40
C ARG A 592 -12.00 5.25 26.11
N LEU A 593 -11.19 5.04 25.08
CA LEU A 593 -11.36 5.67 23.75
C LEU A 593 -12.70 5.30 23.09
N MET A 594 -13.17 4.08 23.33
CA MET A 594 -14.45 3.58 22.82
C MET A 594 -15.65 4.00 23.71
N ASN A 595 -15.42 4.73 24.81
CA ASN A 595 -16.43 5.11 25.78
C ASN A 595 -17.22 3.92 26.33
N VAL A 596 -16.54 2.79 26.57
CA VAL A 596 -17.17 1.59 27.12
C VAL A 596 -17.39 1.80 28.62
N PRO A 597 -18.61 1.59 29.14
CA PRO A 597 -18.88 1.76 30.56
C PRO A 597 -18.15 0.75 31.43
N LEU A 598 -17.82 1.14 32.65
CA LEU A 598 -17.21 0.26 33.65
C LEU A 598 -18.18 -0.84 34.06
N ASP A 599 -17.70 -2.07 34.28
CA ASP A 599 -18.49 -3.21 34.76
C ASP A 599 -18.00 -3.77 36.10
N LYS A 600 -17.05 -3.05 36.74
CA LYS A 600 -16.54 -3.34 38.06
C LYS A 600 -16.39 -2.02 38.83
N PRO A 601 -16.80 -1.97 40.14
CA PRO A 601 -16.54 -0.80 40.98
C PRO A 601 -15.04 -0.44 40.98
N LEU A 602 -14.74 0.85 40.93
CA LEU A 602 -13.38 1.32 41.20
C LEU A 602 -13.11 1.14 42.71
N ASP A 603 -12.00 0.50 43.06
CA ASP A 603 -11.52 0.47 44.41
C ASP A 603 -11.19 1.92 44.82
N THR A 604 -12.11 2.61 45.47
CA THR A 604 -11.84 3.91 46.07
C THR A 604 -10.79 3.69 47.17
N PRO A 605 -9.66 4.40 47.16
CA PRO A 605 -8.75 4.35 48.27
C PRO A 605 -9.55 4.73 49.52
N LYS A 606 -9.59 3.85 50.53
CA LYS A 606 -10.07 4.24 51.84
C LYS A 606 -9.14 5.37 52.30
N ILE A 607 -9.63 6.61 52.25
CA ILE A 607 -8.98 7.73 52.90
C ILE A 607 -8.96 7.37 54.38
N GLN A 608 -7.79 6.99 54.89
CA GLN A 608 -7.53 6.79 56.29
C GLN A 608 -7.27 8.14 56.94
#